data_55a2fd60e036f7bb1930e6c9bacb2ad1
#
_entry.id   55a2fd60e036f7bb1930e6c9bacb2ad1
#
_cell.length_a   1.000
_cell.length_b   1.000
_cell.length_c   1.000
_cell.angle_alpha   90.00
_cell.angle_beta   90.00
_cell.angle_gamma   90.00
#
_symmetry.space_group_name_H-M   'P 1'
#
loop_
_entity.id
_entity.type
_entity.pdbx_description
1 polymer ?
#
loop_
_entity_poly.entity_id
_entity_poly.type
_entity_poly.pdbx_seq_one_letter_code
_entity_poly.pdbx_strand_id
1 'polypeptide(L)'
;MTGDAADHLVPDPKRPFRLIVTGGGTGGHTYPALTAVRTLQRRLAATGTAVEVLWVGTAEGLEARVAAAEGIEFATVATGKVRRSRNPLEIVSNIKDMGRALLGVFQARSVVSGFRPDVVLATGGYVAVPLGLAAWVCRRPLVVHEQTVRLGLANRMLARVATRFAVSSESTLPLLPRSARTTAVVTGNPVRPEALSGRPERAVEALGLYGFERTLPTVYVTGGAQGSQQINSLVYGILPWLLSHANVIHQCGAANLEDLRRQAGRLPAELAARYLLTGFVGPELPDVLALADVVISRSGAGTIAELTALGKAAVLVPLATSAGGEQAYNARHLHEAGAAVALLGEVAADDLRQAVAPLLADPHRRAAMAGQARAYGRPDAADRLVDVVLSAAHGRRSRTA
;
A
#
# COMPACT_ATOMS: atom_id res chain seq x y z
N MET A 1 4.87 -13.52 34.35
CA MET A 1 4.80 -14.82 33.64
C MET A 1 4.25 -14.56 32.24
N THR A 2 5.08 -14.07 31.32
CA THR A 2 4.71 -13.69 29.93
C THR A 2 5.81 -14.15 28.96
N GLY A 3 6.13 -15.45 29.00
CA GLY A 3 7.30 -15.98 28.29
C GLY A 3 7.07 -17.24 27.43
N ASP A 4 5.80 -17.65 27.16
CA ASP A 4 5.63 -19.00 26.60
C ASP A 4 4.71 -19.11 25.36
N ALA A 5 4.25 -18.00 24.79
CA ALA A 5 3.35 -18.06 23.63
C ALA A 5 4.05 -17.94 22.27
N ALA A 6 5.31 -17.51 22.23
CA ALA A 6 6.04 -17.28 20.98
C ALA A 6 6.75 -18.53 20.43
N ASP A 7 7.07 -19.50 21.28
CA ASP A 7 7.92 -20.65 20.93
C ASP A 7 7.18 -21.75 20.13
N HIS A 8 5.85 -21.72 20.08
CA HIS A 8 5.04 -22.71 19.37
C HIS A 8 4.75 -22.40 17.90
N LEU A 9 5.25 -21.29 17.36
CA LEU A 9 4.99 -20.85 15.99
C LEU A 9 6.10 -21.17 14.98
N VAL A 10 7.16 -21.87 15.41
CA VAL A 10 8.28 -22.17 14.51
C VAL A 10 7.94 -23.42 13.67
N PRO A 11 7.99 -23.32 12.32
CA PRO A 11 7.82 -24.48 11.44
C PRO A 11 8.91 -25.53 11.67
N ASP A 12 8.62 -26.80 11.35
CA ASP A 12 9.59 -27.88 11.39
C ASP A 12 10.80 -27.54 10.51
N PRO A 13 12.02 -27.38 11.06
CA PRO A 13 13.19 -26.97 10.30
C PRO A 13 13.64 -27.99 9.23
N LYS A 14 13.09 -29.19 9.23
CA LYS A 14 13.45 -30.28 8.30
C LYS A 14 12.81 -30.13 6.92
N ARG A 15 11.81 -29.25 6.74
CA ARG A 15 11.20 -28.99 5.44
C ARG A 15 10.96 -27.50 5.21
N PRO A 16 11.03 -27.01 3.95
CA PRO A 16 10.75 -25.61 3.67
C PRO A 16 9.29 -25.26 4.00
N PHE A 17 9.08 -24.04 4.50
CA PHE A 17 7.76 -23.45 4.62
C PHE A 17 7.29 -22.99 3.24
N ARG A 18 6.11 -23.44 2.79
CA ARG A 18 5.59 -23.16 1.45
C ARG A 18 4.47 -22.14 1.49
N LEU A 19 4.71 -20.99 0.89
CA LEU A 19 3.75 -19.90 0.76
C LEU A 19 3.33 -19.73 -0.70
N ILE A 20 2.02 -19.74 -0.99
CA ILE A 20 1.52 -19.10 -2.20
C ILE A 20 1.06 -17.70 -1.84
N VAL A 21 1.51 -16.71 -2.61
CA VAL A 21 1.05 -15.33 -2.49
C VAL A 21 0.33 -14.90 -3.76
N THR A 22 -0.76 -14.14 -3.61
CA THR A 22 -1.50 -13.53 -4.71
C THR A 22 -1.97 -12.16 -4.32
N GLY A 23 -1.84 -11.26 -5.25
CA GLY A 23 -2.26 -9.87 -5.13
C GLY A 23 -1.68 -9.10 -6.29
N GLY A 24 -2.53 -8.43 -7.05
CA GLY A 24 -2.08 -7.82 -8.28
C GLY A 24 -3.05 -6.79 -8.84
N GLY A 25 -2.70 -6.31 -10.02
CA GLY A 25 -3.41 -5.26 -10.73
C GLY A 25 -3.02 -3.85 -10.32
N THR A 26 -2.58 -3.62 -9.08
CA THR A 26 -2.11 -2.31 -8.59
C THR A 26 -0.99 -2.45 -7.57
N GLY A 27 -0.19 -1.40 -7.38
CA GLY A 27 0.83 -1.36 -6.33
C GLY A 27 0.27 -1.50 -4.91
N GLY A 28 -0.99 -1.08 -4.70
CA GLY A 28 -1.68 -1.19 -3.42
C GLY A 28 -1.87 -2.64 -2.94
N HIS A 29 -1.93 -3.61 -3.84
CA HIS A 29 -2.00 -5.04 -3.51
C HIS A 29 -0.63 -5.72 -3.58
N THR A 30 0.19 -5.36 -4.56
CA THR A 30 1.47 -6.01 -4.84
C THR A 30 2.51 -5.71 -3.77
N TYR A 31 2.71 -4.46 -3.38
CA TYR A 31 3.76 -4.09 -2.42
C TYR A 31 3.49 -4.58 -0.98
N PRO A 32 2.28 -4.53 -0.42
CA PRO A 32 1.98 -5.16 0.86
C PRO A 32 2.24 -6.67 0.85
N ALA A 33 1.92 -7.36 -0.26
CA ALA A 33 2.22 -8.77 -0.43
C ALA A 33 3.74 -9.04 -0.40
N LEU A 34 4.51 -8.26 -1.16
CA LEU A 34 5.97 -8.35 -1.16
C LEU A 34 6.57 -8.10 0.22
N THR A 35 6.10 -7.06 0.90
CA THR A 35 6.58 -6.74 2.26
C THR A 35 6.33 -7.88 3.23
N ALA A 36 5.15 -8.50 3.17
CA ALA A 36 4.84 -9.69 3.98
C ALA A 36 5.74 -10.88 3.63
N VAL A 37 6.01 -11.14 2.34
CA VAL A 37 6.93 -12.19 1.88
C VAL A 37 8.34 -11.97 2.43
N ARG A 38 8.91 -10.78 2.23
CA ARG A 38 10.26 -10.45 2.73
C ARG A 38 10.36 -10.57 4.25
N THR A 39 9.34 -10.12 4.97
CA THR A 39 9.28 -10.22 6.43
C THR A 39 9.20 -11.68 6.88
N LEU A 40 8.39 -12.52 6.22
CA LEU A 40 8.29 -13.94 6.49
C LEU A 40 9.64 -14.64 6.24
N GLN A 41 10.27 -14.41 5.09
CA GLN A 41 11.58 -14.97 4.73
C GLN A 41 12.65 -14.61 5.77
N ARG A 42 12.74 -13.33 6.16
CA ARG A 42 13.69 -12.87 7.18
C ARG A 42 13.45 -13.54 8.53
N ARG A 43 12.19 -13.65 8.98
CA ARG A 43 11.85 -14.26 10.28
C ARG A 43 12.15 -15.76 10.31
N LEU A 44 11.80 -16.48 9.26
CA LEU A 44 12.04 -17.92 9.20
C LEU A 44 13.52 -18.26 8.96
N ALA A 45 14.26 -17.44 8.21
CA ALA A 45 15.71 -17.58 8.09
C ALA A 45 16.42 -17.47 9.44
N ALA A 46 15.95 -16.59 10.32
CA ALA A 46 16.49 -16.45 11.68
C ALA A 46 16.30 -17.72 12.54
N THR A 47 15.35 -18.59 12.19
CA THR A 47 15.11 -19.90 12.84
C THR A 47 15.67 -21.10 12.06
N GLY A 48 16.43 -20.84 10.99
CA GLY A 48 16.98 -21.88 10.12
C GLY A 48 15.97 -22.56 9.19
N THR A 49 14.74 -22.02 9.07
CA THR A 49 13.70 -22.58 8.22
C THR A 49 13.73 -21.95 6.83
N ALA A 50 13.92 -22.74 5.79
CA ALA A 50 13.82 -22.29 4.40
C ALA A 50 12.38 -21.93 4.02
N VAL A 51 12.19 -20.96 3.12
CA VAL A 51 10.88 -20.54 2.63
C VAL A 51 10.84 -20.68 1.12
N GLU A 52 9.89 -21.46 0.62
CA GLU A 52 9.56 -21.53 -0.81
C GLU A 52 8.34 -20.66 -1.06
N VAL A 53 8.47 -19.69 -1.95
CA VAL A 53 7.40 -18.76 -2.31
C VAL A 53 7.04 -18.92 -3.77
N LEU A 54 5.74 -19.12 -4.03
CA LEU A 54 5.18 -19.05 -5.38
C LEU A 54 4.24 -17.86 -5.47
N TRP A 55 4.54 -16.90 -6.35
CA TRP A 55 3.62 -15.81 -6.64
C TRP A 55 2.67 -16.19 -7.78
N VAL A 56 1.38 -16.08 -7.55
CA VAL A 56 0.38 -16.36 -8.58
C VAL A 56 -0.31 -15.05 -8.99
N GLY A 57 -0.27 -14.77 -10.29
CA GLY A 57 -0.75 -13.50 -10.83
C GLY A 57 -1.12 -13.55 -12.30
N THR A 58 -1.15 -12.37 -12.93
CA THR A 58 -1.35 -12.22 -14.38
C THR A 58 0.00 -11.99 -15.07
N ALA A 59 0.18 -12.53 -16.29
CA ALA A 59 1.46 -12.51 -16.99
C ALA A 59 2.03 -11.09 -17.22
N GLU A 60 1.15 -10.11 -17.47
CA GLU A 60 1.53 -8.73 -17.78
C GLU A 60 1.33 -7.79 -16.56
N GLY A 61 1.03 -8.35 -15.38
CA GLY A 61 0.77 -7.58 -14.16
C GLY A 61 2.02 -6.97 -13.56
N LEU A 62 1.83 -5.97 -12.71
CA LEU A 62 2.90 -5.41 -11.88
C LEU A 62 3.55 -6.50 -11.02
N GLU A 63 2.73 -7.42 -10.55
CA GLU A 63 3.12 -8.55 -9.70
C GLU A 63 4.13 -9.48 -10.39
N ALA A 64 4.01 -9.69 -11.70
CA ALA A 64 4.97 -10.51 -12.45
C ALA A 64 6.35 -9.86 -12.52
N ARG A 65 6.40 -8.55 -12.75
CA ARG A 65 7.65 -7.78 -12.79
C ARG A 65 8.31 -7.72 -11.42
N VAL A 66 7.51 -7.57 -10.36
CA VAL A 66 7.99 -7.54 -8.99
C VAL A 66 8.53 -8.92 -8.58
N ALA A 67 7.82 -10.01 -8.88
CA ALA A 67 8.28 -11.37 -8.60
C ALA A 67 9.60 -11.67 -9.31
N ALA A 68 9.73 -11.28 -10.60
CA ALA A 68 10.97 -11.45 -11.36
C ALA A 68 12.15 -10.65 -10.75
N ALA A 69 11.92 -9.41 -10.32
CA ALA A 69 12.93 -8.58 -9.68
C ALA A 69 13.41 -9.15 -8.34
N GLU A 70 12.54 -9.87 -7.63
CA GLU A 70 12.82 -10.50 -6.33
C GLU A 70 13.31 -11.95 -6.45
N GLY A 71 13.40 -12.50 -7.65
CA GLY A 71 13.75 -13.92 -7.86
C GLY A 71 12.71 -14.89 -7.31
N ILE A 72 11.43 -14.46 -7.18
CA ILE A 72 10.33 -15.28 -6.71
C ILE A 72 9.73 -16.06 -7.88
N GLU A 73 9.53 -17.37 -7.70
CA GLU A 73 8.85 -18.21 -8.68
C GLU A 73 7.44 -17.67 -8.98
N PHE A 74 7.08 -17.64 -10.27
CA PHE A 74 5.82 -17.04 -10.71
C PHE A 74 4.99 -18.00 -11.56
N ALA A 75 3.70 -18.09 -11.24
CA ALA A 75 2.74 -18.83 -12.03
C ALA A 75 1.59 -17.94 -12.49
N THR A 76 1.08 -18.20 -13.68
CA THR A 76 -0.06 -17.45 -14.24
C THR A 76 -1.36 -18.22 -14.15
N VAL A 77 -2.44 -17.49 -13.87
CA VAL A 77 -3.79 -18.05 -13.93
C VAL A 77 -4.69 -17.12 -14.75
N ALA A 78 -5.63 -17.72 -15.46
CA ALA A 78 -6.64 -16.95 -16.18
C ALA A 78 -7.52 -16.18 -15.19
N THR A 79 -7.79 -14.93 -15.51
CA THR A 79 -8.64 -14.06 -14.68
C THR A 79 -9.72 -13.41 -15.53
N GLY A 80 -10.92 -13.25 -14.97
CA GLY A 80 -11.99 -12.47 -15.54
C GLY A 80 -12.14 -11.13 -14.82
N LYS A 81 -12.25 -10.04 -15.55
CA LYS A 81 -12.58 -8.71 -14.99
C LYS A 81 -14.11 -8.53 -15.02
N VAL A 82 -14.76 -8.65 -13.88
CA VAL A 82 -16.18 -8.28 -13.76
C VAL A 82 -16.30 -6.76 -13.76
N ARG A 83 -16.82 -6.20 -14.86
CA ARG A 83 -17.10 -4.77 -15.00
C ARG A 83 -18.53 -4.48 -14.52
N ARG A 84 -18.68 -3.46 -13.67
CA ARG A 84 -19.98 -2.97 -13.23
C ARG A 84 -20.52 -2.00 -14.28
N SER A 85 -21.15 -2.54 -15.34
CA SER A 85 -21.81 -1.72 -16.35
C SER A 85 -23.14 -2.32 -16.74
N ARG A 86 -24.06 -1.46 -17.18
CA ARG A 86 -25.34 -1.83 -17.78
C ARG A 86 -25.30 -1.85 -19.32
N ASN A 87 -24.11 -1.65 -19.91
CA ASN A 87 -23.92 -1.66 -21.36
C ASN A 87 -23.99 -3.12 -21.88
N PRO A 88 -24.82 -3.44 -22.90
CA PRO A 88 -24.95 -4.78 -23.46
C PRO A 88 -23.62 -5.39 -23.93
N LEU A 89 -22.71 -4.60 -24.51
CA LEU A 89 -21.38 -5.06 -24.93
C LEU A 89 -20.50 -5.49 -23.74
N GLU A 90 -20.68 -4.85 -22.61
CA GLU A 90 -19.96 -5.23 -21.39
C GLU A 90 -20.58 -6.43 -20.68
N ILE A 91 -21.89 -6.67 -20.87
CA ILE A 91 -22.56 -7.89 -20.39
C ILE A 91 -22.01 -9.11 -21.14
N VAL A 92 -21.86 -9.04 -22.47
CA VAL A 92 -21.24 -10.11 -23.28
C VAL A 92 -19.77 -10.32 -22.86
N SER A 93 -19.03 -9.24 -22.61
CA SER A 93 -17.66 -9.30 -22.08
C SER A 93 -17.63 -9.97 -20.70
N ASN A 94 -18.58 -9.67 -19.82
CA ASN A 94 -18.70 -10.30 -18.51
C ASN A 94 -18.97 -11.80 -18.56
N ILE A 95 -19.72 -12.30 -19.57
CA ILE A 95 -19.96 -13.75 -19.77
C ILE A 95 -18.65 -14.45 -20.16
N LYS A 96 -17.86 -13.88 -21.09
CA LYS A 96 -16.53 -14.39 -21.45
C LYS A 96 -15.59 -14.36 -20.26
N ASP A 97 -15.62 -13.28 -19.48
CA ASP A 97 -14.81 -13.11 -18.30
C ASP A 97 -15.21 -14.08 -17.17
N MET A 98 -16.50 -14.46 -17.09
CA MET A 98 -16.97 -15.51 -16.16
C MET A 98 -16.45 -16.90 -16.56
N GLY A 99 -16.44 -17.24 -17.86
CA GLY A 99 -15.82 -18.46 -18.37
C GLY A 99 -14.32 -18.50 -18.07
N ARG A 100 -13.61 -17.38 -18.26
CA ARG A 100 -12.20 -17.25 -17.89
C ARG A 100 -11.97 -17.38 -16.39
N ALA A 101 -12.85 -16.86 -15.56
CA ALA A 101 -12.76 -16.97 -14.11
C ALA A 101 -12.89 -18.43 -13.65
N LEU A 102 -13.82 -19.20 -14.25
CA LEU A 102 -13.96 -20.65 -13.98
C LEU A 102 -12.71 -21.43 -14.41
N LEU A 103 -12.20 -21.17 -15.62
CA LEU A 103 -10.93 -21.74 -16.08
C LEU A 103 -9.79 -21.41 -15.11
N GLY A 104 -9.75 -20.15 -14.64
CA GLY A 104 -8.77 -19.71 -13.66
C GLY A 104 -8.83 -20.48 -12.34
N VAL A 105 -10.02 -20.86 -11.87
CA VAL A 105 -10.17 -21.70 -10.67
C VAL A 105 -9.59 -23.10 -10.89
N PHE A 106 -9.81 -23.72 -12.07
CA PHE A 106 -9.22 -25.02 -12.38
C PHE A 106 -7.70 -24.96 -12.48
N GLN A 107 -7.16 -23.94 -13.17
CA GLN A 107 -5.73 -23.72 -13.24
C GLN A 107 -5.13 -23.47 -11.84
N ALA A 108 -5.75 -22.58 -11.05
CA ALA A 108 -5.35 -22.31 -9.68
C ALA A 108 -5.38 -23.57 -8.79
N ARG A 109 -6.39 -24.43 -8.97
CA ARG A 109 -6.46 -25.72 -8.26
C ARG A 109 -5.27 -26.62 -8.60
N SER A 110 -4.88 -26.71 -9.87
CA SER A 110 -3.69 -27.48 -10.29
C SER A 110 -2.42 -26.91 -9.63
N VAL A 111 -2.25 -25.58 -9.66
CA VAL A 111 -1.12 -24.89 -9.03
C VAL A 111 -1.07 -25.17 -7.51
N VAL A 112 -2.20 -24.99 -6.79
CA VAL A 112 -2.29 -25.22 -5.34
C VAL A 112 -2.04 -26.69 -4.99
N SER A 113 -2.54 -27.62 -5.81
CA SER A 113 -2.35 -29.08 -5.57
C SER A 113 -0.92 -29.51 -5.85
N GLY A 114 -0.27 -28.96 -6.88
CA GLY A 114 1.13 -29.27 -7.24
C GLY A 114 2.11 -28.68 -6.24
N PHE A 115 1.99 -27.39 -5.94
CA PHE A 115 2.88 -26.70 -5.01
C PHE A 115 2.67 -27.11 -3.54
N ARG A 116 1.46 -27.52 -3.16
CA ARG A 116 1.10 -27.97 -1.79
C ARG A 116 1.47 -26.96 -0.70
N PRO A 117 0.98 -25.70 -0.78
CA PRO A 117 1.35 -24.66 0.19
C PRO A 117 0.91 -25.02 1.62
N ASP A 118 1.66 -24.53 2.61
CA ASP A 118 1.23 -24.53 4.02
C ASP A 118 0.11 -23.49 4.23
N VAL A 119 0.19 -22.37 3.51
CA VAL A 119 -0.80 -21.30 3.56
C VAL A 119 -0.81 -20.52 2.24
N VAL A 120 -1.97 -19.93 1.91
CA VAL A 120 -2.16 -18.99 0.80
C VAL A 120 -2.44 -17.60 1.38
N LEU A 121 -1.67 -16.60 0.98
CA LEU A 121 -1.90 -15.19 1.30
C LEU A 121 -2.49 -14.46 0.08
N ALA A 122 -3.67 -13.90 0.24
CA ALA A 122 -4.35 -13.10 -0.77
C ALA A 122 -4.47 -11.65 -0.31
N THR A 123 -3.87 -10.71 -1.05
CA THR A 123 -3.91 -9.27 -0.73
C THR A 123 -4.92 -8.49 -1.58
N GLY A 124 -5.67 -9.18 -2.46
CA GLY A 124 -6.72 -8.56 -3.26
C GLY A 124 -6.41 -8.52 -4.76
N GLY A 125 -7.26 -7.78 -5.48
CA GLY A 125 -7.28 -7.83 -6.94
C GLY A 125 -8.09 -9.04 -7.45
N TYR A 126 -8.50 -8.99 -8.72
CA TYR A 126 -9.34 -10.05 -9.30
C TYR A 126 -8.61 -11.40 -9.45
N VAL A 127 -7.30 -11.41 -9.49
CA VAL A 127 -6.47 -12.63 -9.51
C VAL A 127 -6.57 -13.43 -8.20
N ALA A 128 -6.85 -12.76 -7.10
CA ALA A 128 -6.97 -13.41 -5.79
C ALA A 128 -8.20 -14.33 -5.69
N VAL A 129 -9.29 -14.04 -6.44
CA VAL A 129 -10.54 -14.81 -6.33
C VAL A 129 -10.36 -16.27 -6.78
N PRO A 130 -9.90 -16.57 -8.01
CA PRO A 130 -9.72 -17.97 -8.43
C PRO A 130 -8.74 -18.72 -7.52
N LEU A 131 -7.65 -18.07 -7.07
CA LEU A 131 -6.68 -18.73 -6.21
C LEU A 131 -7.23 -18.99 -4.80
N GLY A 132 -7.94 -18.03 -4.21
CA GLY A 132 -8.56 -18.19 -2.89
C GLY A 132 -9.63 -19.29 -2.88
N LEU A 133 -10.45 -19.39 -3.95
CA LEU A 133 -11.41 -20.49 -4.11
C LEU A 133 -10.71 -21.84 -4.28
N ALA A 134 -9.62 -21.88 -5.06
CA ALA A 134 -8.81 -23.09 -5.21
C ALA A 134 -8.18 -23.53 -3.89
N ALA A 135 -7.65 -22.60 -3.10
CA ALA A 135 -7.14 -22.89 -1.76
C ALA A 135 -8.20 -23.52 -0.87
N TRP A 136 -9.42 -22.97 -0.88
CA TRP A 136 -10.55 -23.52 -0.11
C TRP A 136 -10.93 -24.95 -0.58
N VAL A 137 -11.06 -25.16 -1.88
CA VAL A 137 -11.36 -26.50 -2.46
C VAL A 137 -10.26 -27.51 -2.11
N CYS A 138 -8.99 -27.10 -2.16
CA CYS A 138 -7.85 -27.93 -1.81
C CYS A 138 -7.62 -28.03 -0.28
N ARG A 139 -8.52 -27.49 0.53
CA ARG A 139 -8.43 -27.45 1.99
C ARG A 139 -7.09 -26.87 2.48
N ARG A 140 -6.57 -25.84 1.77
CA ARG A 140 -5.37 -25.10 2.21
C ARG A 140 -5.80 -23.85 2.97
N PRO A 141 -5.11 -23.52 4.08
CA PRO A 141 -5.42 -22.28 4.80
C PRO A 141 -5.30 -21.06 3.89
N LEU A 142 -6.30 -20.19 3.97
CA LEU A 142 -6.37 -18.95 3.22
C LEU A 142 -6.36 -17.76 4.19
N VAL A 143 -5.35 -16.93 4.11
CA VAL A 143 -5.31 -15.62 4.76
C VAL A 143 -5.65 -14.56 3.73
N VAL A 144 -6.65 -13.74 4.00
CA VAL A 144 -7.01 -12.59 3.17
C VAL A 144 -6.62 -11.31 3.90
N HIS A 145 -5.91 -10.43 3.23
CA HIS A 145 -5.53 -9.12 3.76
C HIS A 145 -6.25 -7.98 3.00
N GLU A 146 -6.94 -7.12 3.75
CA GLU A 146 -7.56 -5.90 3.21
C GLU A 146 -6.74 -4.67 3.61
N GLN A 147 -6.24 -3.95 2.59
CA GLN A 147 -5.36 -2.80 2.77
C GLN A 147 -6.11 -1.50 3.03
N THR A 148 -7.38 -1.45 2.69
CA THR A 148 -8.19 -0.24 2.78
C THR A 148 -9.26 -0.36 3.85
N VAL A 149 -9.81 0.77 4.28
CA VAL A 149 -10.92 0.79 5.24
C VAL A 149 -12.17 0.12 4.64
N ARG A 150 -12.36 0.24 3.32
CA ARG A 150 -13.52 -0.30 2.62
C ARG A 150 -13.17 -1.59 1.89
N LEU A 151 -13.94 -2.66 2.17
CA LEU A 151 -13.71 -3.96 1.54
C LEU A 151 -13.75 -3.90 0.01
N GLY A 152 -12.67 -4.32 -0.61
CA GLY A 152 -12.61 -4.61 -2.03
C GLY A 152 -13.54 -5.77 -2.42
N LEU A 153 -14.03 -5.76 -3.68
CA LEU A 153 -14.97 -6.79 -4.14
C LEU A 153 -14.41 -8.21 -4.04
N ALA A 154 -13.15 -8.40 -4.44
CA ALA A 154 -12.47 -9.68 -4.35
C ALA A 154 -12.39 -10.18 -2.90
N ASN A 155 -11.94 -9.32 -1.98
CA ASN A 155 -11.82 -9.64 -0.57
C ASN A 155 -13.17 -9.90 0.10
N ARG A 156 -14.24 -9.18 -0.33
CA ARG A 156 -15.61 -9.46 0.12
C ARG A 156 -16.09 -10.86 -0.27
N MET A 157 -15.73 -11.32 -1.48
CA MET A 157 -16.05 -12.70 -1.92
C MET A 157 -15.27 -13.72 -1.11
N LEU A 158 -13.96 -13.51 -0.95
CA LEU A 158 -13.07 -14.43 -0.23
C LEU A 158 -13.30 -14.45 1.28
N ALA A 159 -13.89 -13.41 1.86
CA ALA A 159 -14.21 -13.36 3.29
C ALA A 159 -15.10 -14.52 3.78
N ARG A 160 -15.84 -15.19 2.87
CA ARG A 160 -16.67 -16.35 3.21
C ARG A 160 -15.91 -17.66 3.33
N VAL A 161 -14.73 -17.74 2.72
CA VAL A 161 -13.90 -18.96 2.63
C VAL A 161 -12.51 -18.79 3.28
N ALA A 162 -12.20 -17.60 3.75
CA ALA A 162 -10.95 -17.30 4.41
C ALA A 162 -10.84 -18.04 5.76
N THR A 163 -9.66 -18.61 6.04
CA THR A 163 -9.32 -19.20 7.34
C THR A 163 -9.05 -18.10 8.37
N ARG A 164 -8.38 -17.03 7.94
CA ARG A 164 -8.14 -15.81 8.72
C ARG A 164 -8.35 -14.60 7.81
N PHE A 165 -8.80 -13.51 8.41
CA PHE A 165 -8.95 -12.24 7.70
C PHE A 165 -8.14 -11.16 8.42
N ALA A 166 -7.17 -10.57 7.73
CA ALA A 166 -6.38 -9.46 8.24
C ALA A 166 -6.93 -8.14 7.66
N VAL A 167 -7.08 -7.12 8.51
CA VAL A 167 -7.57 -5.79 8.10
C VAL A 167 -6.59 -4.71 8.52
N SER A 168 -6.54 -3.65 7.72
CA SER A 168 -5.68 -2.50 8.00
C SER A 168 -6.21 -1.60 9.11
N SER A 169 -7.52 -1.59 9.36
CA SER A 169 -8.18 -0.71 10.34
C SER A 169 -9.30 -1.42 11.09
N GLU A 170 -9.51 -1.05 12.34
CA GLU A 170 -10.64 -1.50 13.16
C GLU A 170 -12.00 -1.14 12.54
N SER A 171 -12.08 0.01 11.86
CA SER A 171 -13.28 0.46 11.16
C SER A 171 -13.73 -0.46 10.01
N THR A 172 -12.85 -1.37 9.55
CA THR A 172 -13.17 -2.39 8.56
C THR A 172 -13.93 -3.59 9.17
N LEU A 173 -13.75 -3.88 10.47
CA LEU A 173 -14.35 -5.05 11.13
C LEU A 173 -15.88 -5.12 10.98
N PRO A 174 -16.67 -4.03 11.20
CA PRO A 174 -18.11 -4.06 11.03
C PRO A 174 -18.56 -4.37 9.59
N LEU A 175 -17.71 -4.11 8.60
CA LEU A 175 -18.01 -4.34 7.18
C LEU A 175 -17.81 -5.80 6.76
N LEU A 176 -17.14 -6.60 7.58
CA LEU A 176 -16.93 -8.03 7.32
C LEU A 176 -18.22 -8.84 7.52
N PRO A 177 -18.43 -9.91 6.73
CA PRO A 177 -19.43 -10.94 7.03
C PRO A 177 -19.21 -11.50 8.44
N ARG A 178 -20.29 -11.92 9.12
CA ARG A 178 -20.21 -12.44 10.49
C ARG A 178 -19.17 -13.56 10.64
N SER A 179 -19.10 -14.48 9.67
CA SER A 179 -18.14 -15.59 9.66
C SER A 179 -16.67 -15.14 9.60
N ALA A 180 -16.36 -14.08 8.87
CA ALA A 180 -15.01 -13.54 8.78
C ALA A 180 -14.65 -12.67 10.00
N ARG A 181 -15.64 -12.02 10.59
CA ARG A 181 -15.43 -11.12 11.75
C ARG A 181 -14.85 -11.84 12.95
N THR A 182 -15.25 -13.09 13.20
CA THR A 182 -14.75 -13.90 14.32
C THR A 182 -13.30 -14.34 14.14
N THR A 183 -12.79 -14.35 12.92
CA THR A 183 -11.41 -14.74 12.57
C THR A 183 -10.56 -13.57 12.11
N ALA A 184 -11.12 -12.35 12.18
CA ALA A 184 -10.45 -11.14 11.74
C ALA A 184 -9.45 -10.63 12.78
N VAL A 185 -8.31 -10.14 12.28
CA VAL A 185 -7.24 -9.55 13.07
C VAL A 185 -6.89 -8.19 12.46
N VAL A 186 -6.76 -7.17 13.30
CA VAL A 186 -6.30 -5.85 12.88
C VAL A 186 -4.77 -5.86 12.86
N THR A 187 -4.20 -5.93 11.66
CA THR A 187 -2.76 -5.98 11.44
C THR A 187 -2.18 -4.62 11.06
N GLY A 188 -2.97 -3.74 10.48
CA GLY A 188 -2.44 -2.61 9.72
C GLY A 188 -2.11 -3.02 8.28
N ASN A 189 -1.64 -2.05 7.48
CA ASN A 189 -1.16 -2.32 6.13
C ASN A 189 0.38 -2.38 6.15
N PRO A 190 1.01 -3.45 5.67
CA PRO A 190 2.46 -3.62 5.70
C PRO A 190 3.22 -2.44 5.11
N VAL A 191 4.12 -1.89 5.90
CA VAL A 191 5.03 -0.81 5.51
C VAL A 191 6.41 -1.41 5.29
N ARG A 192 7.09 -0.97 4.24
CA ARG A 192 8.45 -1.40 3.95
C ARG A 192 9.39 -0.95 5.06
N PRO A 193 10.23 -1.83 5.63
CA PRO A 193 11.15 -1.45 6.70
C PRO A 193 12.08 -0.30 6.30
N GLU A 194 12.48 -0.26 5.02
CA GLU A 194 13.35 0.78 4.47
C GLU A 194 12.69 2.16 4.57
N ALA A 195 11.35 2.24 4.39
CA ALA A 195 10.63 3.50 4.51
C ALA A 195 10.70 4.11 5.92
N LEU A 196 10.91 3.28 6.95
CA LEU A 196 10.99 3.72 8.35
C LEU A 196 12.41 4.11 8.79
N SER A 197 13.43 3.89 7.96
CA SER A 197 14.85 4.07 8.31
C SER A 197 15.51 5.24 7.56
N GLY A 198 14.72 6.14 6.98
CA GLY A 198 15.21 7.30 6.25
C GLY A 198 15.97 8.30 7.15
N ARG A 199 16.92 9.02 6.53
CA ARG A 199 17.75 10.05 7.19
C ARG A 199 17.69 11.34 6.38
N PRO A 200 17.29 12.48 6.98
CA PRO A 200 17.17 13.76 6.29
C PRO A 200 18.47 14.19 5.58
N GLU A 201 19.62 13.96 6.22
CA GLU A 201 20.93 14.37 5.72
C GLU A 201 21.27 13.66 4.39
N ARG A 202 20.87 12.40 4.25
CA ARG A 202 21.06 11.64 3.01
C ARG A 202 20.23 12.19 1.86
N ALA A 203 19.00 12.66 2.14
CA ALA A 203 18.17 13.29 1.10
C ALA A 203 18.86 14.56 0.58
N VAL A 204 19.41 15.39 1.48
CA VAL A 204 20.11 16.63 1.11
C VAL A 204 21.31 16.32 0.20
N GLU A 205 22.10 15.32 0.56
CA GLU A 205 23.29 14.93 -0.21
C GLU A 205 22.92 14.29 -1.55
N ALA A 206 22.05 13.26 -1.53
CA ALA A 206 21.70 12.48 -2.71
C ALA A 206 20.94 13.28 -3.78
N LEU A 207 20.14 14.26 -3.36
CA LEU A 207 19.33 15.08 -4.25
C LEU A 207 19.92 16.48 -4.51
N GLY A 208 21.08 16.81 -3.90
CA GLY A 208 21.74 18.09 -4.10
C GLY A 208 20.96 19.29 -3.56
N LEU A 209 20.28 19.15 -2.41
CA LEU A 209 19.37 20.17 -1.87
C LEU A 209 20.11 21.31 -1.13
N TYR A 210 21.28 21.70 -1.62
CA TYR A 210 22.13 22.72 -0.98
C TYR A 210 21.57 24.14 -1.03
N GLY A 211 20.61 24.40 -1.94
CA GLY A 211 19.90 25.68 -2.02
C GLY A 211 18.67 25.79 -1.11
N PHE A 212 18.37 24.73 -0.35
CA PHE A 212 17.24 24.76 0.60
C PHE A 212 17.55 25.65 1.80
N GLU A 213 16.56 26.47 2.15
CA GLU A 213 16.63 27.38 3.31
C GLU A 213 16.36 26.57 4.59
N ARG A 214 17.36 26.50 5.48
CA ARG A 214 17.30 25.65 6.68
C ARG A 214 16.25 26.10 7.71
N THR A 215 15.85 27.36 7.69
CA THR A 215 14.86 27.92 8.60
C THR A 215 13.42 27.64 8.16
N LEU A 216 13.23 27.23 6.91
CA LEU A 216 11.92 26.93 6.35
C LEU A 216 11.60 25.41 6.43
N PRO A 217 10.33 25.07 6.67
CA PRO A 217 9.90 23.68 6.59
C PRO A 217 10.03 23.13 5.17
N THR A 218 10.19 21.81 5.05
CA THR A 218 10.25 21.11 3.77
C THR A 218 8.93 20.43 3.47
N VAL A 219 8.38 20.69 2.28
CA VAL A 219 7.16 20.06 1.76
C VAL A 219 7.54 19.03 0.70
N TYR A 220 7.10 17.79 0.88
CA TYR A 220 7.15 16.77 -0.16
C TYR A 220 5.81 16.66 -0.87
N VAL A 221 5.83 16.80 -2.20
CA VAL A 221 4.63 16.71 -3.06
C VAL A 221 4.73 15.46 -3.92
N THR A 222 3.70 14.62 -3.91
CA THR A 222 3.66 13.43 -4.75
C THR A 222 2.24 13.01 -5.14
N GLY A 223 2.08 12.61 -6.39
CA GLY A 223 0.89 11.92 -6.89
C GLY A 223 1.05 10.40 -6.95
N GLY A 224 2.13 9.85 -6.34
CA GLY A 224 2.59 8.47 -6.52
C GLY A 224 3.59 8.34 -7.66
N ALA A 225 4.02 7.13 -8.02
CA ALA A 225 5.09 6.88 -8.98
C ALA A 225 4.87 7.51 -10.38
N GLN A 226 3.62 7.60 -10.82
CA GLN A 226 3.27 8.20 -12.12
C GLN A 226 2.97 9.70 -12.04
N GLY A 227 2.98 10.28 -10.84
CA GLY A 227 2.54 11.64 -10.60
C GLY A 227 1.01 11.79 -10.65
N SER A 228 0.54 13.04 -10.54
CA SER A 228 -0.88 13.38 -10.59
C SER A 228 -1.05 14.78 -11.20
N GLN A 229 -1.67 14.87 -12.37
CA GLN A 229 -1.94 16.15 -13.00
C GLN A 229 -2.73 17.10 -12.08
N GLN A 230 -3.72 16.58 -11.34
CA GLN A 230 -4.50 17.40 -10.40
C GLN A 230 -3.60 17.98 -9.30
N ILE A 231 -2.78 17.17 -8.63
CA ILE A 231 -1.87 17.67 -7.58
C ILE A 231 -0.85 18.63 -8.18
N ASN A 232 -0.28 18.28 -9.34
CA ASN A 232 0.68 19.14 -10.04
C ASN A 232 0.08 20.51 -10.34
N SER A 233 -1.15 20.57 -10.86
CA SER A 233 -1.84 21.84 -11.18
C SER A 233 -2.17 22.64 -9.92
N LEU A 234 -2.64 22.00 -8.87
CA LEU A 234 -2.93 22.66 -7.59
C LEU A 234 -1.68 23.29 -6.98
N VAL A 235 -0.59 22.53 -6.93
CA VAL A 235 0.70 22.99 -6.39
C VAL A 235 1.27 24.12 -7.26
N TYR A 236 1.21 23.98 -8.58
CA TYR A 236 1.69 25.02 -9.48
C TYR A 236 0.93 26.35 -9.29
N GLY A 237 -0.39 26.29 -9.07
CA GLY A 237 -1.23 27.47 -8.83
C GLY A 237 -0.86 28.27 -7.57
N ILE A 238 -0.17 27.65 -6.63
CA ILE A 238 0.31 28.31 -5.39
C ILE A 238 1.84 28.33 -5.28
N LEU A 239 2.57 27.90 -6.29
CA LEU A 239 4.01 27.60 -6.18
C LEU A 239 4.85 28.80 -5.72
N PRO A 240 4.69 30.03 -6.24
CA PRO A 240 5.47 31.16 -5.74
C PRO A 240 5.22 31.46 -4.26
N TRP A 241 3.95 31.36 -3.83
CA TRP A 241 3.59 31.51 -2.42
C TRP A 241 4.17 30.37 -1.57
N LEU A 242 4.07 29.14 -2.05
CA LEU A 242 4.58 27.97 -1.33
C LEU A 242 6.09 28.07 -1.11
N LEU A 243 6.85 28.46 -2.13
CA LEU A 243 8.29 28.61 -2.07
C LEU A 243 8.77 29.81 -1.21
N SER A 244 7.91 30.82 -0.99
CA SER A 244 8.20 31.87 -0.02
C SER A 244 8.06 31.43 1.45
N HIS A 245 7.43 30.25 1.69
CA HIS A 245 7.14 29.74 3.04
C HIS A 245 7.75 28.35 3.32
N ALA A 246 8.28 27.66 2.31
CA ALA A 246 8.80 26.31 2.43
C ALA A 246 9.84 25.98 1.35
N ASN A 247 10.69 24.99 1.64
CA ASN A 247 11.40 24.23 0.61
C ASN A 247 10.44 23.18 0.02
N VAL A 248 10.55 22.88 -1.27
CA VAL A 248 9.64 21.94 -1.93
C VAL A 248 10.38 20.88 -2.73
N ILE A 249 10.13 19.63 -2.43
CA ILE A 249 10.50 18.48 -3.26
C ILE A 249 9.23 18.01 -3.96
N HIS A 250 9.17 18.13 -5.29
CA HIS A 250 7.97 17.81 -6.07
C HIS A 250 8.24 16.65 -7.03
N GLN A 251 7.71 15.47 -6.68
CA GLN A 251 7.66 14.32 -7.58
C GLN A 251 6.42 14.40 -8.47
N CYS A 252 6.59 14.92 -9.68
CA CYS A 252 5.48 15.22 -10.60
C CYS A 252 5.07 14.05 -11.51
N GLY A 253 5.88 12.99 -11.60
CA GLY A 253 5.75 11.93 -12.59
C GLY A 253 6.54 12.24 -13.87
N ALA A 254 7.21 11.23 -14.43
CA ALA A 254 8.10 11.39 -15.59
C ALA A 254 7.41 12.06 -16.80
N ALA A 255 6.14 11.70 -17.05
CA ALA A 255 5.37 12.24 -18.17
C ALA A 255 5.05 13.76 -18.04
N ASN A 256 5.08 14.31 -16.82
CA ASN A 256 4.75 15.71 -16.57
C ASN A 256 5.98 16.60 -16.39
N LEU A 257 7.18 16.00 -16.31
CA LEU A 257 8.40 16.67 -15.87
C LEU A 257 8.80 17.84 -16.79
N GLU A 258 8.81 17.64 -18.10
CA GLU A 258 9.25 18.64 -19.04
C GLU A 258 8.34 19.88 -19.09
N ASP A 259 7.02 19.65 -19.00
CA ASP A 259 6.05 20.75 -19.00
C ASP A 259 6.17 21.59 -17.74
N LEU A 260 6.27 20.94 -16.58
CA LEU A 260 6.43 21.63 -15.30
C LEU A 260 7.81 22.30 -15.18
N ARG A 261 8.87 21.72 -15.75
CA ARG A 261 10.20 22.33 -15.77
C ARG A 261 10.21 23.64 -16.56
N ARG A 262 9.55 23.67 -17.72
CA ARG A 262 9.40 24.91 -18.50
C ARG A 262 8.65 26.00 -17.74
N GLN A 263 7.62 25.61 -17.00
CA GLN A 263 6.85 26.53 -16.17
C GLN A 263 7.67 27.03 -14.96
N ALA A 264 8.40 26.14 -14.28
CA ALA A 264 9.27 26.49 -13.16
C ALA A 264 10.44 27.40 -13.57
N GLY A 265 10.89 27.32 -14.82
CA GLY A 265 11.92 28.22 -15.36
C GLY A 265 11.59 29.72 -15.34
N ARG A 266 10.34 30.08 -15.02
CA ARG A 266 9.90 31.47 -14.85
C ARG A 266 10.00 31.95 -13.39
N LEU A 267 10.39 31.09 -12.46
CA LEU A 267 10.55 31.46 -11.06
C LEU A 267 11.76 32.37 -10.87
N PRO A 268 11.68 33.35 -9.94
CA PRO A 268 12.85 34.08 -9.47
C PRO A 268 13.92 33.12 -8.92
N ALA A 269 15.19 33.44 -9.14
CA ALA A 269 16.30 32.56 -8.76
C ALA A 269 16.28 32.14 -7.29
N GLU A 270 15.92 33.07 -6.39
CA GLU A 270 15.81 32.80 -4.95
C GLU A 270 14.75 31.77 -4.61
N LEU A 271 13.61 31.76 -5.32
CA LEU A 271 12.56 30.76 -5.13
C LEU A 271 12.92 29.45 -5.84
N ALA A 272 13.53 29.52 -7.01
CA ALA A 272 13.98 28.35 -7.74
C ALA A 272 15.00 27.50 -6.95
N ALA A 273 15.87 28.15 -6.15
CA ALA A 273 16.83 27.48 -5.28
C ALA A 273 16.16 26.58 -4.20
N ARG A 274 14.92 26.85 -3.84
CA ARG A 274 14.13 26.10 -2.85
C ARG A 274 13.21 25.04 -3.47
N TYR A 275 13.32 24.79 -4.79
CA TYR A 275 12.43 23.91 -5.53
C TYR A 275 13.18 22.80 -6.23
N LEU A 276 13.03 21.57 -5.76
CA LEU A 276 13.43 20.38 -6.51
C LEU A 276 12.22 19.80 -7.24
N LEU A 277 12.24 19.86 -8.57
CA LEU A 277 11.25 19.18 -9.43
C LEU A 277 11.88 17.92 -10.02
N THR A 278 11.25 16.76 -9.76
CA THR A 278 11.70 15.47 -10.28
C THR A 278 10.55 14.63 -10.82
N GLY A 279 10.83 13.81 -11.84
CA GLY A 279 9.85 12.86 -12.36
C GLY A 279 9.57 11.71 -11.41
N PHE A 280 10.60 11.26 -10.67
CA PHE A 280 10.48 10.14 -9.75
C PHE A 280 11.55 10.22 -8.66
N VAL A 281 11.16 9.94 -7.43
CA VAL A 281 12.06 9.72 -6.29
C VAL A 281 12.22 8.21 -6.12
N GLY A 282 13.43 7.72 -6.26
CA GLY A 282 13.77 6.30 -6.25
C GLY A 282 14.07 5.77 -4.84
N PRO A 283 15.26 5.18 -4.67
CA PRO A 283 15.71 4.63 -3.38
C PRO A 283 15.85 5.70 -2.29
N GLU A 284 15.91 6.97 -2.65
CA GLU A 284 16.00 8.12 -1.73
C GLU A 284 14.65 8.45 -1.03
N LEU A 285 13.54 7.83 -1.45
CA LEU A 285 12.22 8.12 -0.90
C LEU A 285 12.13 8.05 0.63
N PRO A 286 12.72 7.06 1.31
CA PRO A 286 12.77 7.04 2.78
C PRO A 286 13.40 8.30 3.38
N ASP A 287 14.50 8.75 2.80
CA ASP A 287 15.25 9.91 3.25
C ASP A 287 14.49 11.22 2.98
N VAL A 288 13.83 11.32 1.83
CA VAL A 288 12.90 12.41 1.50
C VAL A 288 11.71 12.47 2.47
N LEU A 289 11.12 11.31 2.78
CA LEU A 289 10.05 11.25 3.77
C LEU A 289 10.54 11.63 5.17
N ALA A 290 11.77 11.25 5.54
CA ALA A 290 12.37 11.67 6.80
C ALA A 290 12.57 13.19 6.85
N LEU A 291 13.04 13.81 5.75
CA LEU A 291 13.28 15.26 5.63
C LEU A 291 11.98 16.06 5.63
N ALA A 292 10.90 15.54 5.04
CA ALA A 292 9.65 16.27 4.87
C ALA A 292 8.97 16.58 6.21
N ASP A 293 8.62 17.84 6.42
CA ASP A 293 7.78 18.33 7.53
C ASP A 293 6.28 18.18 7.21
N VAL A 294 5.91 18.41 5.95
CA VAL A 294 4.54 18.29 5.45
C VAL A 294 4.56 17.49 4.15
N VAL A 295 3.59 16.61 3.98
CA VAL A 295 3.45 15.83 2.74
C VAL A 295 2.11 16.16 2.07
N ILE A 296 2.15 16.54 0.79
CA ILE A 296 0.97 16.70 -0.06
C ILE A 296 0.89 15.48 -0.98
N SER A 297 -0.14 14.67 -0.84
CA SER A 297 -0.20 13.41 -1.61
C SER A 297 -1.61 12.91 -1.91
N ARG A 298 -1.69 11.84 -2.70
CA ARG A 298 -2.88 10.98 -2.78
C ARG A 298 -3.05 10.21 -1.48
N SER A 299 -4.27 9.70 -1.24
CA SER A 299 -4.64 8.91 -0.07
C SER A 299 -4.74 7.41 -0.36
N GLY A 300 -3.80 6.88 -1.15
CA GLY A 300 -3.69 5.43 -1.36
C GLY A 300 -3.29 4.70 -0.07
N ALA A 301 -3.74 3.46 0.09
CA ALA A 301 -3.53 2.69 1.32
C ALA A 301 -2.05 2.56 1.73
N GLY A 302 -1.13 2.35 0.75
CA GLY A 302 0.30 2.28 1.03
C GLY A 302 0.87 3.62 1.50
N THR A 303 0.51 4.72 0.83
CA THR A 303 0.95 6.06 1.22
C THR A 303 0.48 6.41 2.63
N ILE A 304 -0.79 6.15 2.94
CA ILE A 304 -1.33 6.38 4.30
C ILE A 304 -0.58 5.57 5.34
N ALA A 305 -0.32 4.29 5.06
CA ALA A 305 0.40 3.42 5.99
C ALA A 305 1.81 3.95 6.26
N GLU A 306 2.53 4.39 5.22
CA GLU A 306 3.88 4.97 5.36
C GLU A 306 3.83 6.30 6.14
N LEU A 307 2.93 7.23 5.77
CA LEU A 307 2.82 8.54 6.42
C LEU A 307 2.41 8.43 7.89
N THR A 308 1.49 7.54 8.21
CA THR A 308 1.05 7.34 9.60
C THR A 308 2.10 6.62 10.42
N ALA A 309 2.78 5.61 9.89
CA ALA A 309 3.87 4.93 10.58
C ALA A 309 5.06 5.87 10.88
N LEU A 310 5.35 6.80 9.97
CA LEU A 310 6.36 7.84 10.15
C LEU A 310 5.88 9.01 11.02
N GLY A 311 4.57 9.16 11.22
CA GLY A 311 3.97 10.31 11.89
C GLY A 311 4.23 11.61 11.12
N LYS A 312 3.82 11.65 9.86
CA LYS A 312 3.96 12.85 9.01
C LYS A 312 2.68 13.66 8.98
N ALA A 313 2.80 14.97 9.13
CA ALA A 313 1.70 15.89 8.85
C ALA A 313 1.40 15.85 7.34
N ALA A 314 0.14 15.70 6.96
CA ALA A 314 -0.22 15.49 5.57
C ALA A 314 -1.46 16.25 5.14
N VAL A 315 -1.45 16.73 3.87
CA VAL A 315 -2.63 17.19 3.14
C VAL A 315 -2.91 16.18 2.02
N LEU A 316 -4.07 15.57 2.09
CA LEU A 316 -4.46 14.48 1.19
C LEU A 316 -5.45 14.97 0.13
N VAL A 317 -5.11 14.74 -1.13
CA VAL A 317 -5.94 15.02 -2.31
C VAL A 317 -6.33 13.71 -2.97
N PRO A 318 -7.48 13.11 -2.61
CA PRO A 318 -7.89 11.79 -3.11
C PRO A 318 -8.06 11.75 -4.63
N LEU A 319 -7.78 10.61 -5.24
CA LEU A 319 -8.12 10.35 -6.64
C LEU A 319 -9.63 10.13 -6.75
N ALA A 320 -10.34 11.02 -7.44
CA ALA A 320 -11.80 10.96 -7.58
C ALA A 320 -12.29 9.67 -8.27
N THR A 321 -11.49 9.13 -9.21
CA THR A 321 -11.79 7.90 -9.96
C THR A 321 -11.29 6.62 -9.30
N SER A 322 -10.86 6.69 -8.02
CA SER A 322 -10.40 5.50 -7.30
C SER A 322 -11.53 4.47 -7.17
N ALA A 323 -11.15 3.19 -7.24
CA ALA A 323 -12.11 2.09 -7.24
C ALA A 323 -13.01 2.14 -5.99
N GLY A 324 -14.33 2.34 -6.21
CA GLY A 324 -15.31 2.44 -5.13
C GLY A 324 -15.13 3.66 -4.22
N GLY A 325 -14.36 4.69 -4.63
CA GLY A 325 -14.11 5.90 -3.84
C GLY A 325 -13.22 5.65 -2.63
N GLU A 326 -12.39 4.60 -2.66
CA GLU A 326 -11.56 4.18 -1.53
C GLU A 326 -10.65 5.29 -0.99
N GLN A 327 -10.03 6.08 -1.91
CA GLN A 327 -9.12 7.14 -1.48
C GLN A 327 -9.84 8.27 -0.74
N ALA A 328 -11.03 8.67 -1.21
CA ALA A 328 -11.82 9.67 -0.50
C ALA A 328 -12.24 9.18 0.88
N TYR A 329 -12.55 7.90 1.01
CA TYR A 329 -12.90 7.28 2.29
C TYR A 329 -11.71 7.25 3.25
N ASN A 330 -10.55 6.83 2.76
CA ASN A 330 -9.31 6.80 3.52
C ASN A 330 -8.90 8.20 4.03
N ALA A 331 -8.97 9.22 3.14
CA ALA A 331 -8.61 10.59 3.50
C ALA A 331 -9.56 11.17 4.56
N ARG A 332 -10.87 10.94 4.39
CA ARG A 332 -11.88 11.38 5.38
C ARG A 332 -11.63 10.77 6.75
N HIS A 333 -11.35 9.49 6.80
CA HIS A 333 -11.10 8.78 8.05
C HIS A 333 -9.90 9.33 8.82
N LEU A 334 -8.80 9.65 8.12
CA LEU A 334 -7.64 10.29 8.74
C LEU A 334 -7.92 11.74 9.15
N HIS A 335 -8.73 12.45 8.38
CA HIS A 335 -9.14 13.82 8.71
C HIS A 335 -9.96 13.86 10.00
N GLU A 336 -10.95 12.99 10.13
CA GLU A 336 -11.79 12.83 11.32
C GLU A 336 -10.97 12.45 12.56
N ALA A 337 -9.87 11.70 12.37
CA ALA A 337 -8.92 11.37 13.43
C ALA A 337 -7.91 12.49 13.74
N GLY A 338 -7.94 13.63 13.03
CA GLY A 338 -6.95 14.70 13.18
C GLY A 338 -5.55 14.34 12.67
N ALA A 339 -5.41 13.22 11.95
CA ALA A 339 -4.14 12.68 11.48
C ALA A 339 -3.69 13.24 10.11
N ALA A 340 -4.59 13.92 9.40
CA ALA A 340 -4.32 14.60 8.13
C ALA A 340 -5.39 15.65 7.84
N VAL A 341 -5.13 16.56 6.86
CA VAL A 341 -6.16 17.37 6.22
C VAL A 341 -6.59 16.67 4.94
N ALA A 342 -7.90 16.48 4.73
CA ALA A 342 -8.45 15.91 3.50
C ALA A 342 -9.13 16.98 2.65
N LEU A 343 -8.70 17.13 1.41
CA LEU A 343 -9.34 17.96 0.39
C LEU A 343 -10.21 17.06 -0.50
N LEU A 344 -11.51 17.08 -0.28
CA LEU A 344 -12.47 16.17 -0.92
C LEU A 344 -13.26 16.91 -2.02
N GLY A 345 -13.65 16.19 -3.07
CA GLY A 345 -14.45 16.75 -4.18
C GLY A 345 -13.61 17.56 -5.17
N GLU A 346 -14.21 18.60 -5.70
CA GLU A 346 -13.50 19.58 -6.51
C GLU A 346 -12.65 20.48 -5.62
N VAL A 347 -11.37 20.60 -5.95
CA VAL A 347 -10.38 21.31 -5.15
C VAL A 347 -9.74 22.39 -6.01
N ALA A 348 -9.77 23.63 -5.54
CA ALA A 348 -9.04 24.75 -6.14
C ALA A 348 -7.64 24.90 -5.51
N ALA A 349 -6.76 25.64 -6.19
CA ALA A 349 -5.42 25.92 -5.69
C ALA A 349 -5.45 26.68 -4.34
N ASP A 350 -6.43 27.55 -4.15
CA ASP A 350 -6.59 28.30 -2.90
C ASP A 350 -7.01 27.39 -1.72
N ASP A 351 -7.81 26.34 -1.96
CA ASP A 351 -8.15 25.35 -0.93
C ASP A 351 -6.88 24.62 -0.46
N LEU A 352 -6.00 24.28 -1.39
CA LEU A 352 -4.70 23.68 -1.03
C LEU A 352 -3.86 24.65 -0.21
N ARG A 353 -3.82 25.94 -0.61
CA ARG A 353 -3.10 26.98 0.15
C ARG A 353 -3.64 27.11 1.57
N GLN A 354 -4.96 27.20 1.73
CA GLN A 354 -5.61 27.30 3.04
C GLN A 354 -5.34 26.07 3.92
N ALA A 355 -5.28 24.87 3.34
CA ALA A 355 -4.98 23.65 4.07
C ALA A 355 -3.51 23.56 4.52
N VAL A 356 -2.56 24.02 3.69
CA VAL A 356 -1.12 23.93 3.95
C VAL A 356 -0.62 25.07 4.83
N ALA A 357 -1.13 26.28 4.66
CA ALA A 357 -0.64 27.48 5.33
C ALA A 357 -0.53 27.35 6.88
N PRO A 358 -1.54 26.83 7.59
CA PRO A 358 -1.43 26.65 9.04
C PRO A 358 -0.35 25.63 9.46
N LEU A 359 -0.07 24.64 8.59
CA LEU A 359 0.96 23.63 8.85
C LEU A 359 2.36 24.19 8.61
N LEU A 360 2.53 25.14 7.69
CA LEU A 360 3.82 25.78 7.46
C LEU A 360 4.14 26.81 8.56
N ALA A 361 3.13 27.59 8.97
CA ALA A 361 3.30 28.66 9.93
C ALA A 361 3.49 28.17 11.37
N ASP A 362 2.90 27.04 11.75
CA ASP A 362 2.85 26.59 13.15
C ASP A 362 3.45 25.19 13.34
N PRO A 363 4.68 25.10 13.89
CA PRO A 363 5.32 23.82 14.22
C PRO A 363 4.52 22.96 15.20
N HIS A 364 3.76 23.58 16.12
CA HIS A 364 2.95 22.84 17.10
C HIS A 364 1.77 22.16 16.43
N ARG A 365 1.15 22.79 15.45
CA ARG A 365 0.11 22.15 14.62
C ARG A 365 0.64 20.96 13.84
N ARG A 366 1.83 21.11 13.23
CA ARG A 366 2.49 19.98 12.56
C ARG A 366 2.74 18.84 13.53
N ALA A 367 3.31 19.14 14.70
CA ALA A 367 3.61 18.13 15.71
C ALA A 367 2.34 17.44 16.25
N ALA A 368 1.26 18.18 16.48
CA ALA A 368 -0.01 17.63 16.92
C ALA A 368 -0.59 16.66 15.88
N MET A 369 -0.66 17.06 14.60
CA MET A 369 -1.12 16.19 13.50
C MET A 369 -0.21 14.97 13.35
N ALA A 370 1.10 15.14 13.40
CA ALA A 370 2.08 14.06 13.36
C ALA A 370 1.90 13.06 14.51
N GLY A 371 1.55 13.55 15.71
CA GLY A 371 1.21 12.72 16.88
C GLY A 371 -0.03 11.87 16.64
N GLN A 372 -1.10 12.46 16.11
CA GLN A 372 -2.31 11.72 15.72
C GLN A 372 -2.04 10.71 14.62
N ALA A 373 -1.24 11.07 13.61
CA ALA A 373 -0.84 10.16 12.55
C ALA A 373 -0.08 8.94 13.11
N ARG A 374 0.88 9.16 14.04
CA ARG A 374 1.60 8.05 14.71
C ARG A 374 0.69 7.16 15.52
N ALA A 375 -0.27 7.73 16.25
CA ALA A 375 -1.24 6.96 17.03
C ALA A 375 -2.10 6.05 16.14
N TYR A 376 -2.40 6.50 14.92
CA TYR A 376 -3.09 5.72 13.91
C TYR A 376 -2.20 4.67 13.23
N GLY A 377 -0.91 4.96 13.08
CA GLY A 377 0.07 4.15 12.38
C GLY A 377 0.32 2.77 12.99
N ARG A 378 0.71 1.82 12.15
CA ARG A 378 1.08 0.46 12.55
C ARG A 378 2.43 0.09 11.90
N PRO A 379 3.56 0.55 12.43
CA PRO A 379 4.88 0.26 11.85
C PRO A 379 5.20 -1.24 11.88
N ASP A 380 4.60 -2.00 12.80
CA ASP A 380 4.72 -3.45 12.99
C ASP A 380 3.71 -4.27 12.14
N ALA A 381 2.98 -3.63 11.22
CA ALA A 381 1.92 -4.26 10.42
C ALA A 381 2.41 -5.49 9.62
N ALA A 382 3.63 -5.45 9.11
CA ALA A 382 4.21 -6.56 8.36
C ALA A 382 4.43 -7.79 9.25
N ASP A 383 4.97 -7.59 10.45
CA ASP A 383 5.19 -8.66 11.43
C ASP A 383 3.86 -9.24 11.93
N ARG A 384 2.87 -8.40 12.24
CA ARG A 384 1.52 -8.85 12.61
C ARG A 384 0.85 -9.66 11.51
N LEU A 385 0.99 -9.24 10.24
CA LEU A 385 0.43 -10.02 9.12
C LEU A 385 1.12 -11.38 9.00
N VAL A 386 2.44 -11.43 9.18
CA VAL A 386 3.21 -12.69 9.19
C VAL A 386 2.77 -13.58 10.35
N ASP A 387 2.47 -13.06 11.54
CA ASP A 387 1.92 -13.85 12.65
C ASP A 387 0.59 -14.51 12.27
N VAL A 388 -0.30 -13.76 11.60
CA VAL A 388 -1.57 -14.32 11.10
C VAL A 388 -1.33 -15.43 10.08
N VAL A 389 -0.36 -15.25 9.17
CA VAL A 389 0.03 -16.25 8.15
C VAL A 389 0.55 -17.52 8.81
N LEU A 390 1.48 -17.39 9.75
CA LEU A 390 2.06 -18.54 10.49
C LEU A 390 1.01 -19.26 11.34
N SER A 391 0.18 -18.52 12.07
CA SER A 391 -0.92 -19.08 12.86
C SER A 391 -1.91 -19.86 12.00
N ALA A 392 -2.26 -19.37 10.81
CA ALA A 392 -3.15 -20.07 9.89
C ALA A 392 -2.54 -21.40 9.39
N ALA A 393 -1.24 -21.41 9.11
CA ALA A 393 -0.52 -22.62 8.68
C ALA A 393 -0.47 -23.69 9.78
N HIS A 394 -0.24 -23.29 11.05
CA HIS A 394 -0.15 -24.21 12.20
C HIS A 394 -1.49 -24.82 12.59
N GLY A 395 -2.56 -24.05 12.59
CA GLY A 395 -3.91 -24.54 12.94
C GLY A 395 -4.42 -25.68 12.04
N ARG A 396 -3.76 -25.94 10.91
CA ARG A 396 -3.99 -27.11 10.08
C ARG A 396 -3.21 -28.34 10.53
N ARG A 397 -1.95 -28.16 10.94
CA ARG A 397 -1.09 -29.29 11.35
C ARG A 397 -1.68 -30.01 12.54
N SER A 398 -2.25 -29.28 13.50
CA SER A 398 -2.93 -29.84 14.68
C SER A 398 -4.26 -30.55 14.37
N ARG A 399 -4.86 -30.37 13.19
CA ARG A 399 -6.09 -31.08 12.77
C ARG A 399 -5.83 -32.32 11.90
N THR A 400 -4.60 -32.52 11.44
CA THR A 400 -4.21 -33.64 10.57
C THR A 400 -3.26 -34.60 11.26
N ALA A 401 -2.81 -34.31 12.47
CA ALA A 401 -2.14 -35.19 13.42
C ALA A 401 -3.16 -35.78 14.40
#